data_37479957107b61866cd00c2ad396c0f6
#
_entry.id   37479957107b61866cd00c2ad396c0f6
#
_cell.length_a   1.000
_cell.length_b   1.000
_cell.length_c   1.000
_cell.angle_alpha   90.00
_cell.angle_beta   90.00
_cell.angle_gamma   90.00
#
_symmetry.space_group_name_H-M   'P 1'
#
loop_
_entity.id
_entity.type
_entity.pdbx_description
1 polymer ?
#
loop_
_entity_poly.entity_id
_entity_poly.type
_entity_poly.pdbx_seq_one_letter_code
_entity_poly.pdbx_strand_id
1 'polypeptide(L)'
;MTKLTPFADDAASVSIGSLTVENGTDRVAIYGSLDLTRDKQGLAHALTLKAVLDAAVQLLQVEKNLPDAAPPPSAPKKVPNPFG
;
A
#
# COMPACT_ATOMS: atom_id res chain seq x y z
N MET A 1 14.88 7.72 7.32
CA MET A 1 14.34 6.68 6.52
C MET A 1 12.85 6.56 6.71
N THR A 2 12.16 6.53 5.64
CA THR A 2 10.72 6.46 5.74
C THR A 2 10.30 5.05 6.05
N LYS A 3 9.37 4.92 6.94
CA LYS A 3 8.95 3.61 7.35
C LYS A 3 7.45 3.60 7.56
N LEU A 4 6.83 2.57 7.08
CA LEU A 4 5.40 2.42 7.21
C LEU A 4 5.15 1.00 7.68
N THR A 5 4.38 0.87 8.75
CA THR A 5 3.99 -0.44 9.23
C THR A 5 2.61 -0.74 8.67
N PRO A 6 2.49 -1.65 7.72
CA PRO A 6 1.21 -1.88 7.06
C PRO A 6 0.14 -2.27 8.06
N PHE A 7 -1.05 -1.75 7.87
CA PHE A 7 -2.24 -2.05 8.65
C PHE A 7 -2.19 -1.54 10.09
N ALA A 8 -1.12 -0.85 10.49
CA ALA A 8 -0.99 -0.43 11.87
C ALA A 8 -1.88 0.77 12.21
N ASP A 9 -2.12 1.62 11.24
CA ASP A 9 -2.97 2.78 11.46
C ASP A 9 -3.53 3.22 10.12
N ASP A 10 -4.32 4.25 10.10
CA ASP A 10 -4.89 4.74 8.85
C ASP A 10 -4.43 6.15 8.57
N ALA A 11 -3.26 6.52 9.06
CA ALA A 11 -2.76 7.87 8.89
C ALA A 11 -1.42 7.94 8.17
N ALA A 12 -0.59 6.91 8.26
CA ALA A 12 0.74 6.98 7.71
C ALA A 12 0.72 6.89 6.20
N SER A 13 1.61 7.59 5.56
CA SER A 13 1.76 7.47 4.12
C SER A 13 3.21 7.63 3.75
N VAL A 14 3.57 7.07 2.62
CA VAL A 14 4.92 7.13 2.10
C VAL A 14 4.83 7.51 0.65
N SER A 15 5.69 8.40 0.22
CA SER A 15 5.79 8.75 -1.19
C SER A 15 7.11 8.25 -1.74
N ILE A 16 7.05 7.60 -2.88
CA ILE A 16 8.22 7.10 -3.57
C ILE A 16 8.13 7.66 -4.98
N GLY A 17 8.84 8.75 -5.23
CA GLY A 17 8.64 9.46 -6.47
C GLY A 17 7.19 9.94 -6.57
N SER A 18 6.52 9.59 -7.64
CA SER A 18 5.12 9.94 -7.81
C SER A 18 4.17 8.86 -7.33
N LEU A 19 4.70 7.80 -6.75
CA LEU A 19 3.87 6.75 -6.20
C LEU A 19 3.55 7.06 -4.75
N THR A 20 2.33 6.81 -4.35
CA THR A 20 1.91 7.02 -2.97
C THR A 20 1.43 5.72 -2.38
N VAL A 21 1.86 5.45 -1.16
CA VAL A 21 1.39 4.31 -0.39
C VAL A 21 0.71 4.87 0.84
N GLU A 22 -0.57 4.62 0.97
CA GLU A 22 -1.33 5.09 2.12
C GLU A 22 -1.73 3.93 2.99
N ASN A 23 -1.44 4.04 4.26
CA ASN A 23 -1.76 2.98 5.19
C ASN A 23 -3.22 3.04 5.59
N GLY A 24 -3.78 1.89 5.85
CA GLY A 24 -5.11 1.80 6.42
C GLY A 24 -5.14 0.56 7.27
N THR A 25 -6.07 0.48 8.18
CA THR A 25 -6.16 -0.69 9.04
C THR A 25 -6.71 -1.90 8.30
N ASP A 26 -7.53 -1.67 7.28
CA ASP A 26 -8.10 -2.76 6.50
C ASP A 26 -7.38 -3.00 5.21
N ARG A 27 -6.66 -2.03 4.71
CA ARG A 27 -5.98 -2.16 3.44
C ARG A 27 -4.89 -1.12 3.32
N VAL A 28 -3.94 -1.39 2.47
CA VAL A 28 -2.90 -0.44 2.12
C VAL A 28 -3.17 -0.07 0.67
N ALA A 29 -3.34 1.21 0.41
CA ALA A 29 -3.61 1.67 -0.94
C ALA A 29 -2.32 2.14 -1.60
N ILE A 30 -2.09 1.70 -2.82
CA ILE A 30 -0.91 2.08 -3.58
C ILE A 30 -1.40 2.65 -4.89
N TYR A 31 -1.03 3.90 -5.17
CA TYR A 31 -1.51 4.53 -6.39
C TYR A 31 -0.48 5.54 -6.88
N GLY A 32 -0.64 5.96 -8.11
CA GLY A 32 0.29 6.83 -8.76
C GLY A 32 1.15 6.06 -9.74
N SER A 33 2.34 6.55 -9.99
CA SER A 33 3.25 5.88 -10.91
C SER A 33 4.67 6.06 -10.44
N LEU A 34 5.53 5.14 -10.83
CA LEU A 34 6.93 5.20 -10.45
C LEU A 34 7.75 4.53 -11.53
N ASP A 35 8.71 5.26 -12.06
CA ASP A 35 9.65 4.66 -12.98
C ASP A 35 10.88 4.22 -12.22
N LEU A 36 11.29 3.00 -12.41
CA LEU A 36 12.53 2.53 -11.83
C LEU A 36 13.61 2.69 -12.87
N THR A 37 14.34 3.77 -12.74
CA THR A 37 15.38 4.09 -13.69
C THR A 37 16.63 3.24 -13.41
N ARG A 38 17.45 3.08 -14.41
CA ARG A 38 18.61 2.21 -14.29
C ARG A 38 19.78 3.00 -13.74
N ASP A 39 19.66 3.41 -12.49
CA ASP A 39 20.66 4.20 -11.81
C ASP A 39 20.51 4.02 -10.31
N LYS A 40 21.31 4.74 -9.55
CA LYS A 40 21.27 4.61 -8.10
C LYS A 40 19.95 5.08 -7.51
N GLN A 41 19.36 6.09 -8.12
CA GLN A 41 18.08 6.56 -7.64
C GLN A 41 17.00 5.52 -7.88
N GLY A 42 17.02 4.87 -9.02
CA GLY A 42 16.08 3.80 -9.29
C GLY A 42 16.24 2.66 -8.30
N LEU A 43 17.49 2.33 -7.96
CA LEU A 43 17.74 1.29 -6.97
C LEU A 43 17.19 1.71 -5.61
N ALA A 44 17.40 2.95 -5.21
CA ALA A 44 16.88 3.42 -3.93
C ALA A 44 15.36 3.34 -3.89
N HIS A 45 14.70 3.76 -4.96
CA HIS A 45 13.24 3.68 -5.03
C HIS A 45 12.76 2.24 -4.97
N ALA A 46 13.46 1.35 -5.67
CA ALA A 46 13.09 -0.05 -5.68
C ALA A 46 13.23 -0.67 -4.29
N LEU A 47 14.29 -0.32 -3.58
CA LEU A 47 14.50 -0.85 -2.25
C LEU A 47 13.46 -0.34 -1.27
N THR A 48 13.06 0.93 -1.39
CA THR A 48 12.02 1.47 -0.53
C THR A 48 10.70 0.76 -0.78
N LEU A 49 10.35 0.59 -2.04
CA LEU A 49 9.11 -0.09 -2.38
C LEU A 49 9.15 -1.55 -1.93
N LYS A 50 10.30 -2.20 -2.11
CA LYS A 50 10.45 -3.58 -1.69
C LYS A 50 10.23 -3.71 -0.18
N ALA A 51 10.75 -2.78 0.60
CA ALA A 51 10.59 -2.84 2.04
C ALA A 51 9.12 -2.74 2.44
N VAL A 52 8.36 -1.87 1.77
CA VAL A 52 6.94 -1.75 2.04
C VAL A 52 6.22 -3.05 1.69
N LEU A 53 6.52 -3.60 0.52
CA LEU A 53 5.86 -4.82 0.07
C LEU A 53 6.25 -6.02 0.92
N ASP A 54 7.52 -6.11 1.32
CA ASP A 54 7.96 -7.21 2.17
C ASP A 54 7.22 -7.18 3.49
N ALA A 55 7.06 -6.00 4.08
CA ALA A 55 6.35 -5.89 5.35
C ALA A 55 4.88 -6.28 5.19
N ALA A 56 4.25 -5.85 4.11
CA ALA A 56 2.85 -6.19 3.88
C ALA A 56 2.69 -7.70 3.66
N VAL A 57 3.57 -8.29 2.87
CA VAL A 57 3.50 -9.72 2.59
C VAL A 57 3.66 -10.50 3.89
N GLN A 58 4.63 -10.10 4.70
CA GLN A 58 4.88 -10.83 5.94
C GLN A 58 3.68 -10.78 6.88
N LEU A 59 3.06 -9.61 7.00
CA LEU A 59 1.91 -9.49 7.87
C LEU A 59 0.73 -10.29 7.34
N LEU A 60 0.52 -10.26 6.03
CA LEU A 60 -0.59 -11.01 5.45
C LEU A 60 -0.37 -12.52 5.55
N GLN A 61 0.88 -12.94 5.43
CA GLN A 61 1.18 -14.37 5.50
C GLN A 61 0.95 -14.95 6.88
N VAL A 62 1.14 -14.15 7.93
CA VAL A 62 0.95 -14.67 9.28
C VAL A 62 -0.45 -14.45 9.81
N GLU A 63 -1.30 -13.79 9.03
CA GLU A 63 -2.66 -13.54 9.46
C GLU A 63 -3.45 -14.83 9.41
N LYS A 64 -4.08 -15.19 10.51
CA LYS A 64 -4.93 -16.35 10.50
C LYS A 64 -6.25 -15.96 9.90
N ASN A 65 -6.95 -16.86 9.36
CA ASN A 65 -8.30 -16.61 8.85
C ASN A 65 -8.34 -15.53 7.78
N LEU A 66 -7.29 -15.47 6.98
CA LEU A 66 -7.28 -14.51 5.89
C LEU A 66 -8.39 -14.87 4.91
N PRO A 67 -9.33 -13.97 4.63
CA PRO A 67 -10.43 -14.32 3.74
C PRO A 67 -9.96 -14.37 2.30
N ASP A 68 -10.75 -15.00 1.45
CA ASP A 68 -10.42 -15.06 0.05
C ASP A 68 -10.39 -13.67 -0.57
N ALA A 69 -11.27 -12.81 -0.15
CA ALA A 69 -11.31 -11.44 -0.64
C ALA A 69 -11.85 -10.56 0.47
N ALA A 70 -11.24 -9.39 0.61
CA ALA A 70 -11.73 -8.46 1.62
C ALA A 70 -13.04 -7.86 1.17
N PRO A 71 -13.90 -7.49 2.11
CA PRO A 71 -15.10 -6.79 1.74
C PRO A 71 -14.77 -5.44 1.14
N PRO A 72 -15.63 -4.89 0.33
CA PRO A 72 -15.37 -3.56 -0.20
C PRO A 72 -15.30 -2.54 0.92
N PRO A 73 -14.68 -1.41 0.68
CA PRO A 73 -14.62 -0.38 1.72
C PRO A 73 -16.02 -0.02 2.15
N SER A 74 -16.13 0.13 3.43
CA SER A 74 -17.43 0.39 3.95
C SER A 74 -17.85 1.80 3.78
N ALA A 75 -17.20 2.55 3.11
CA ALA A 75 -17.57 3.87 2.92
C ALA A 75 -18.89 3.93 2.49
N PRO A 76 -19.50 4.57 2.99
CA PRO A 76 -20.80 4.54 2.74
C PRO A 76 -21.20 5.03 1.50
N LYS A 77 -21.20 4.93 1.19
CA LYS A 77 -21.49 5.12 0.43
C LYS A 77 -21.41 5.23 -0.45
N LYS A 78 -21.48 5.16 -0.81
CA LYS A 78 -21.34 5.25 -1.59
C LYS A 78 -21.70 5.77 -2.52
N VAL A 79 -21.34 6.23 -2.80
CA VAL A 79 -21.56 6.88 -3.80
C VAL A 79 -21.77 6.16 -4.92
N PRO A 80 -22.70 6.33 -5.61
CA PRO A 80 -22.92 5.59 -6.72
C PRO A 80 -21.84 5.80 -7.64
N ASN A 81 -21.25 4.79 -7.91
CA ASN A 81 -20.27 4.85 -8.85
C ASN A 81 -20.87 5.08 -10.18
N PRO A 82 -20.50 6.07 -10.87
CA PRO A 82 -21.10 6.31 -12.15
C PRO A 82 -20.78 5.22 -13.12
N PHE A 83 -19.86 4.42 -12.86
CA PHE A 83 -19.62 3.35 -13.73
C PHE A 83 -20.23 2.12 -13.28
N GLY A 84 -21.01 2.21 -12.38
CA GLY A 84 -21.65 1.02 -11.97
C GLY A 84 -21.80 0.87 -10.77
#